data_de062e05c0d6f31db732aeaae9b35992
#
_entry.id   de062e05c0d6f31db732aeaae9b35992
#
_cell.length_a   1.000
_cell.length_b   1.000
_cell.length_c   1.000
_cell.angle_alpha   90.00
_cell.angle_beta   90.00
_cell.angle_gamma   90.00
#
_symmetry.space_group_name_H-M   'P 1'
#
loop_
_entity.id
_entity.type
_entity.pdbx_description
1 polymer ?
#
loop_
_entity_poly.entity_id
_entity_poly.type
_entity_poly.pdbx_seq_one_letter_code
_entity_poly.pdbx_strand_id
1 'polypeptide(L)'
;MKLTLTTICLTLTVFLGSTACASNSGQGLVIASSAITEKPKSGLGVSFTKPIVGRASVIDGDTIEIHGQRIRLHGIDAPESGQSCTVWGKGTRCGRNAALALSGKINNRTVQCEQKDIDRYKRIIAVCHAGGEDLNGWMVAKGWAQAYRRYSLDYLKQENTASRSKVGIWQGEFVAPWDWRRGKRLEPKQTQQPGTCLIKGNINRRGSRIYHVPSGQYYSRTKINQSKSERWFCSEEEAVAAGWRRSKR
;
A
#
# COMPACT_ATOMS: atom_id res chain seq x y z
N MET A 1 -3.09 42.32 -35.57
CA MET A 1 -3.19 41.37 -36.70
C MET A 1 -4.35 40.45 -36.41
N LYS A 2 -5.20 40.26 -37.43
CA LYS A 2 -6.63 39.82 -37.34
C LYS A 2 -6.78 38.33 -37.04
N LEU A 3 -7.69 38.02 -36.09
CA LEU A 3 -8.29 36.68 -35.89
C LEU A 3 -9.20 36.36 -37.10
N THR A 4 -9.13 35.12 -37.57
CA THR A 4 -10.13 34.53 -38.44
C THR A 4 -10.76 33.32 -37.71
N LEU A 5 -12.04 33.49 -37.34
CA LEU A 5 -12.93 32.44 -36.91
C LEU A 5 -13.37 31.63 -38.11
N THR A 6 -13.22 30.31 -38.07
CA THR A 6 -13.82 29.41 -39.06
C THR A 6 -14.98 28.61 -38.38
N THR A 7 -16.18 28.96 -38.78
CA THR A 7 -17.42 28.29 -38.38
C THR A 7 -17.63 27.08 -39.28
N ILE A 8 -17.72 25.89 -38.72
CA ILE A 8 -18.15 24.67 -39.44
C ILE A 8 -19.60 24.40 -39.10
N CYS A 9 -20.43 24.52 -40.13
CA CYS A 9 -21.86 24.22 -40.10
C CYS A 9 -22.05 22.71 -40.39
N LEU A 10 -22.66 21.96 -39.46
CA LEU A 10 -23.00 20.54 -39.66
C LEU A 10 -24.48 20.41 -39.96
N THR A 11 -24.79 19.99 -41.19
CA THR A 11 -26.15 19.77 -41.70
C THR A 11 -26.73 18.46 -41.18
N LEU A 12 -27.92 18.58 -40.60
CA LEU A 12 -28.78 17.51 -40.11
C LEU A 12 -29.61 16.95 -41.26
N THR A 13 -29.46 15.69 -41.64
CA THR A 13 -30.31 14.99 -42.60
C THR A 13 -31.30 14.10 -41.84
N VAL A 14 -32.55 14.47 -41.93
CA VAL A 14 -33.73 13.71 -41.46
C VAL A 14 -34.13 12.71 -42.55
N PHE A 15 -34.20 11.42 -42.24
CA PHE A 15 -34.88 10.40 -43.05
C PHE A 15 -36.18 10.02 -42.38
N LEU A 16 -37.28 10.44 -43.02
CA LEU A 16 -38.63 9.93 -42.79
C LEU A 16 -38.81 8.66 -43.64
N GLY A 17 -39.17 7.57 -43.01
CA GLY A 17 -39.62 6.35 -43.69
C GLY A 17 -40.92 5.87 -43.05
N SER A 18 -41.99 6.06 -43.75
CA SER A 18 -43.36 5.65 -43.39
C SER A 18 -43.67 4.20 -43.80
N THR A 19 -44.69 3.64 -43.10
CA THR A 19 -45.67 2.60 -43.55
C THR A 19 -45.25 1.15 -43.32
N ALA A 20 -46.05 0.24 -42.79
CA ALA A 20 -47.47 -0.02 -43.13
C ALA A 20 -48.09 -0.93 -42.03
N CYS A 21 -49.35 -0.71 -41.74
CA CYS A 21 -50.26 -1.63 -41.06
C CYS A 21 -50.50 -2.90 -41.86
N ALA A 22 -50.45 -4.06 -41.27
CA ALA A 22 -51.14 -5.24 -41.74
C ALA A 22 -51.87 -5.92 -40.58
N SER A 23 -53.15 -5.78 -40.54
CA SER A 23 -54.09 -6.57 -39.74
C SER A 23 -54.14 -7.99 -40.28
N ASN A 24 -53.95 -8.98 -39.45
CA ASN A 24 -54.40 -10.34 -39.75
C ASN A 24 -55.14 -10.95 -38.56
N SER A 25 -56.38 -11.18 -38.73
CA SER A 25 -57.34 -11.90 -37.88
C SER A 25 -57.11 -13.40 -38.02
N GLY A 26 -57.12 -14.12 -36.92
CA GLY A 26 -57.47 -15.53 -37.04
C GLY A 26 -56.85 -16.48 -36.00
N GLN A 27 -57.75 -16.98 -35.20
CA GLN A 27 -57.85 -18.32 -34.65
C GLN A 27 -56.97 -18.64 -33.39
N GLY A 28 -57.74 -18.86 -32.34
CA GLY A 28 -57.24 -19.35 -31.05
C GLY A 28 -56.68 -20.76 -31.11
N LEU A 29 -55.57 -20.92 -30.45
CA LEU A 29 -55.06 -22.22 -30.00
C LEU A 29 -54.94 -22.15 -28.48
N VAL A 30 -55.84 -22.82 -27.79
CA VAL A 30 -55.81 -22.99 -26.35
C VAL A 30 -54.75 -24.03 -26.05
N ILE A 31 -53.57 -23.62 -25.70
CA ILE A 31 -52.56 -24.53 -25.14
C ILE A 31 -52.65 -24.44 -23.61
N ALA A 32 -52.96 -25.59 -23.00
CA ALA A 32 -52.97 -25.75 -21.56
C ALA A 32 -51.59 -25.49 -20.99
N SER A 33 -51.46 -24.37 -20.23
CA SER A 33 -50.25 -24.05 -19.49
C SER A 33 -50.18 -24.94 -18.26
N SER A 34 -49.35 -25.97 -18.34
CA SER A 34 -48.96 -26.74 -17.16
C SER A 34 -48.07 -25.82 -16.30
N ALA A 35 -48.60 -25.32 -15.21
CA ALA A 35 -47.85 -24.58 -14.22
C ALA A 35 -46.80 -25.50 -13.57
N ILE A 36 -45.55 -25.40 -14.04
CA ILE A 36 -44.42 -25.97 -13.32
C ILE A 36 -44.18 -25.04 -12.12
N THR A 37 -44.61 -25.48 -10.96
CA THR A 37 -44.30 -24.83 -9.69
C THR A 37 -42.85 -25.11 -9.38
N GLU A 38 -41.93 -24.33 -9.94
CA GLU A 38 -40.54 -24.33 -9.47
C GLU A 38 -40.52 -23.72 -8.06
N LYS A 39 -40.27 -24.60 -7.09
CA LYS A 39 -39.94 -24.20 -5.73
C LYS A 39 -38.71 -23.32 -5.76
N PRO A 40 -38.73 -22.08 -5.22
CA PRO A 40 -37.53 -21.25 -5.23
C PRO A 40 -36.45 -21.96 -4.43
N LYS A 41 -35.35 -22.30 -5.12
CA LYS A 41 -34.12 -22.71 -4.45
C LYS A 41 -33.74 -21.57 -3.52
N SER A 42 -33.72 -21.83 -2.23
CA SER A 42 -33.24 -20.91 -1.20
C SER A 42 -31.84 -20.46 -1.59
N GLY A 43 -31.76 -19.26 -2.20
CA GLY A 43 -30.50 -18.58 -2.47
C GLY A 43 -29.78 -18.41 -1.15
N LEU A 44 -28.50 -18.74 -1.15
CA LEU A 44 -27.58 -18.40 -0.07
C LEU A 44 -27.86 -16.97 0.39
N GLY A 45 -28.38 -16.84 1.61
CA GLY A 45 -28.68 -15.57 2.21
C GLY A 45 -27.38 -14.77 2.35
N VAL A 46 -27.18 -13.82 1.47
CA VAL A 46 -26.21 -12.77 1.70
C VAL A 46 -26.75 -11.97 2.88
N SER A 47 -26.25 -12.26 4.05
CA SER A 47 -26.54 -11.48 5.25
C SER A 47 -25.94 -10.08 5.04
N PHE A 48 -26.78 -9.15 4.61
CA PHE A 48 -26.42 -7.74 4.57
C PHE A 48 -26.29 -7.25 6.01
N THR A 49 -25.12 -7.37 6.59
CA THR A 49 -24.82 -6.68 7.85
C THR A 49 -24.96 -5.20 7.62
N LYS A 50 -25.69 -4.51 8.51
CA LYS A 50 -25.87 -3.06 8.41
C LYS A 50 -24.48 -2.37 8.38
N PRO A 51 -24.23 -1.43 7.48
CA PRO A 51 -22.95 -0.71 7.45
C PRO A 51 -22.64 -0.05 8.80
N ILE A 52 -21.38 -0.09 9.20
CA ILE A 52 -20.89 0.62 10.38
C ILE A 52 -20.62 2.06 9.95
N VAL A 53 -21.34 3.00 10.53
CA VAL A 53 -21.29 4.42 10.16
C VAL A 53 -20.94 5.26 11.38
N GLY A 54 -19.93 6.11 11.27
CA GLY A 54 -19.58 7.01 12.37
C GLY A 54 -18.30 7.83 12.10
N ARG A 55 -17.91 8.63 13.08
CA ARG A 55 -16.59 9.27 13.08
C ARG A 55 -15.54 8.24 13.44
N ALA A 56 -14.48 8.20 12.64
CA ALA A 56 -13.40 7.25 12.84
C ALA A 56 -12.19 7.92 13.49
N SER A 57 -11.58 7.26 14.47
CA SER A 57 -10.22 7.51 14.90
C SER A 57 -9.26 6.55 14.18
N VAL A 58 -8.08 7.02 13.82
CA VAL A 58 -7.07 6.23 13.11
C VAL A 58 -6.10 5.62 14.12
N ILE A 59 -5.98 4.29 14.13
CA ILE A 59 -5.04 3.55 14.97
C ILE A 59 -3.69 3.45 14.26
N ASP A 60 -3.72 3.02 13.00
CA ASP A 60 -2.55 2.90 12.10
C ASP A 60 -2.98 3.06 10.64
N GLY A 61 -2.08 2.75 9.69
CA GLY A 61 -2.33 2.97 8.27
C GLY A 61 -3.38 2.05 7.64
N ASP A 62 -3.84 1.00 8.32
CA ASP A 62 -4.88 0.09 7.84
C ASP A 62 -5.92 -0.30 8.90
N THR A 63 -5.92 0.40 10.03
CA THR A 63 -6.85 0.13 11.12
C THR A 63 -7.45 1.44 11.65
N ILE A 64 -8.77 1.49 11.69
CA ILE A 64 -9.55 2.59 12.27
C ILE A 64 -10.43 2.08 13.40
N GLU A 65 -10.98 2.99 14.20
CA GLU A 65 -11.95 2.68 15.24
C GLU A 65 -13.18 3.57 15.08
N ILE A 66 -14.38 2.97 15.10
CA ILE A 66 -15.67 3.66 15.08
C ILE A 66 -16.49 3.12 16.27
N HIS A 67 -16.96 4.00 17.16
CA HIS A 67 -17.75 3.64 18.35
C HIS A 67 -17.09 2.56 19.23
N GLY A 68 -15.76 2.62 19.40
CA GLY A 68 -15.00 1.62 20.17
C GLY A 68 -14.76 0.29 19.43
N GLN A 69 -15.25 0.15 18.20
CA GLN A 69 -15.09 -1.04 17.40
C GLN A 69 -13.92 -0.88 16.43
N ARG A 70 -12.91 -1.76 16.54
CA ARG A 70 -11.75 -1.79 15.65
C ARG A 70 -12.11 -2.42 14.31
N ILE A 71 -11.78 -1.70 13.25
CA ILE A 71 -12.05 -2.08 11.86
C ILE A 71 -10.73 -2.09 11.11
N ARG A 72 -10.35 -3.26 10.58
CA ARG A 72 -9.21 -3.40 9.69
C ARG A 72 -9.67 -3.22 8.25
N LEU A 73 -8.96 -2.40 7.51
CA LEU A 73 -9.25 -2.15 6.11
C LEU A 73 -8.97 -3.41 5.27
N HIS A 74 -10.01 -3.89 4.56
CA HIS A 74 -9.95 -5.08 3.74
C HIS A 74 -8.93 -4.96 2.60
N GLY A 75 -8.22 -6.05 2.30
CA GLY A 75 -7.40 -6.19 1.09
C GLY A 75 -6.12 -5.38 1.05
N ILE A 76 -5.78 -4.66 2.13
CA ILE A 76 -4.56 -3.85 2.21
C ILE A 76 -3.73 -4.20 3.44
N ASP A 77 -2.45 -3.84 3.41
CA ASP A 77 -1.53 -3.96 4.54
C ASP A 77 -0.59 -2.73 4.55
N ALA A 78 -0.70 -1.90 5.57
CA ALA A 78 0.10 -0.69 5.72
C ALA A 78 1.35 -0.94 6.57
N PRO A 79 2.41 -0.14 6.42
CA PRO A 79 3.54 -0.21 7.32
C PRO A 79 3.10 -0.03 8.78
N GLU A 80 3.64 -0.87 9.66
CA GLU A 80 3.38 -0.83 11.10
C GLU A 80 3.78 0.51 11.71
N SER A 81 3.12 0.97 12.76
CA SER A 81 3.34 2.30 13.37
C SER A 81 4.81 2.60 13.69
N GLY A 82 5.57 1.58 14.11
CA GLY A 82 7.02 1.66 14.38
C GLY A 82 7.90 1.39 13.17
N GLN A 83 7.32 1.12 12.00
CA GLN A 83 8.08 0.73 10.81
C GLN A 83 8.72 1.94 10.15
N SER A 84 10.03 1.80 9.86
CA SER A 84 10.80 2.76 9.08
C SER A 84 11.07 2.24 7.67
N CYS A 85 11.18 3.15 6.72
CA CYS A 85 11.63 2.91 5.35
C CYS A 85 12.58 4.01 4.93
N THR A 86 13.09 3.96 3.69
CA THR A 86 13.80 5.10 3.09
C THR A 86 12.90 5.77 2.05
N VAL A 87 12.98 7.08 1.96
CA VAL A 87 12.39 7.88 0.89
C VAL A 87 13.50 8.80 0.37
N TRP A 88 13.80 8.72 -0.91
CA TRP A 88 14.94 9.44 -1.49
C TRP A 88 16.26 9.24 -0.72
N GLY A 89 16.49 8.00 -0.24
CA GLY A 89 17.68 7.65 0.53
C GLY A 89 17.68 8.11 1.99
N LYS A 90 16.65 8.85 2.43
CA LYS A 90 16.52 9.31 3.82
C LYS A 90 15.60 8.38 4.62
N GLY A 91 16.02 8.02 5.83
CA GLY A 91 15.17 7.26 6.76
C GLY A 91 13.92 8.04 7.15
N THR A 92 12.75 7.41 7.07
CA THR A 92 11.46 8.00 7.45
C THR A 92 10.59 6.99 8.19
N ARG A 93 9.66 7.48 9.00
CA ARG A 93 8.70 6.67 9.76
C ARG A 93 7.45 6.39 8.91
N CYS A 94 7.53 5.40 8.04
CA CYS A 94 6.47 5.11 7.06
C CYS A 94 5.14 4.76 7.70
N GLY A 95 5.15 3.97 8.77
CA GLY A 95 3.91 3.60 9.45
C GLY A 95 3.19 4.82 10.04
N ARG A 96 3.94 5.70 10.70
CA ARG A 96 3.36 6.97 11.20
C ARG A 96 2.82 7.83 10.06
N ASN A 97 3.55 7.91 8.95
CA ASN A 97 3.13 8.70 7.79
C ASN A 97 1.87 8.12 7.15
N ALA A 98 1.74 6.79 7.06
CA ALA A 98 0.54 6.12 6.57
C ALA A 98 -0.68 6.43 7.46
N ALA A 99 -0.53 6.34 8.78
CA ALA A 99 -1.60 6.69 9.73
C ALA A 99 -2.01 8.16 9.60
N LEU A 100 -1.05 9.08 9.51
CA LEU A 100 -1.34 10.51 9.32
C LEU A 100 -2.02 10.79 7.97
N ALA A 101 -1.62 10.10 6.91
CA ALA A 101 -2.24 10.21 5.59
C ALA A 101 -3.70 9.77 5.62
N LEU A 102 -4.00 8.61 6.26
CA LEU A 102 -5.36 8.12 6.44
C LEU A 102 -6.20 9.10 7.28
N SER A 103 -5.65 9.59 8.39
CA SER A 103 -6.31 10.59 9.25
C SER A 103 -6.62 11.88 8.49
N GLY A 104 -5.66 12.40 7.72
CA GLY A 104 -5.86 13.59 6.87
C GLY A 104 -6.87 13.34 5.76
N LYS A 105 -6.92 12.12 5.20
CA LYS A 105 -7.89 11.74 4.18
C LYS A 105 -9.31 11.68 4.75
N ILE A 106 -9.46 11.13 5.94
CA ILE A 106 -10.77 11.11 6.65
C ILE A 106 -11.20 12.52 7.02
N ASN A 107 -10.32 13.33 7.55
CA ASN A 107 -10.54 14.76 7.89
C ASN A 107 -11.89 15.03 8.58
N ASN A 108 -12.14 14.33 9.68
CA ASN A 108 -13.39 14.44 10.48
C ASN A 108 -14.69 14.10 9.72
N ARG A 109 -14.62 13.58 8.48
CA ARG A 109 -15.81 13.12 7.77
C ARG A 109 -16.37 11.84 8.40
N THR A 110 -17.66 11.63 8.22
CA THR A 110 -18.30 10.35 8.53
C THR A 110 -17.72 9.27 7.63
N VAL A 111 -17.34 8.16 8.24
CA VAL A 111 -16.86 6.96 7.54
C VAL A 111 -17.97 5.92 7.56
N GLN A 112 -18.20 5.28 6.43
CA GLN A 112 -19.10 4.15 6.27
C GLN A 112 -18.29 2.92 5.91
N CYS A 113 -18.42 1.84 6.68
CA CYS A 113 -17.69 0.60 6.47
C CYS A 113 -18.65 -0.56 6.21
N GLU A 114 -18.41 -1.28 5.12
CA GLU A 114 -19.11 -2.51 4.74
C GLU A 114 -18.28 -3.70 5.20
N GLN A 115 -18.81 -4.45 6.15
CA GLN A 115 -18.14 -5.63 6.65
C GLN A 115 -17.99 -6.69 5.55
N LYS A 116 -16.79 -7.24 5.42
CA LYS A 116 -16.48 -8.37 4.53
C LYS A 116 -16.19 -9.64 5.31
N ASP A 117 -15.54 -9.51 6.49
CA ASP A 117 -15.13 -10.65 7.31
C ASP A 117 -14.88 -10.21 8.76
N ILE A 118 -14.50 -11.16 9.61
CA ILE A 118 -14.02 -10.94 10.97
C ILE A 118 -12.73 -11.75 11.15
N ASP A 119 -11.66 -11.08 11.61
CA ASP A 119 -10.39 -11.75 11.82
C ASP A 119 -10.36 -12.58 13.13
N ARG A 120 -9.29 -13.37 13.28
CA ARG A 120 -9.07 -14.20 14.48
C ARG A 120 -8.96 -13.40 15.79
N TYR A 121 -8.74 -12.10 15.71
CA TYR A 121 -8.68 -11.18 16.85
C TYR A 121 -10.01 -10.48 17.09
N LYS A 122 -11.08 -10.92 16.42
CA LYS A 122 -12.43 -10.36 16.46
C LYS A 122 -12.52 -8.92 15.94
N ARG A 123 -11.55 -8.46 15.14
CA ARG A 123 -11.66 -7.18 14.43
C ARG A 123 -12.52 -7.38 13.19
N ILE A 124 -13.37 -6.41 12.91
CA ILE A 124 -14.12 -6.37 11.65
C ILE A 124 -13.14 -6.06 10.51
N ILE A 125 -13.20 -6.86 9.44
CA ILE A 125 -12.54 -6.57 8.18
C ILE A 125 -13.56 -5.93 7.26
N ALA A 126 -13.29 -4.72 6.75
CA ALA A 126 -14.27 -3.98 5.98
C ALA A 126 -13.66 -3.15 4.84
N VAL A 127 -14.48 -2.85 3.83
CA VAL A 127 -14.23 -1.77 2.88
C VAL A 127 -14.87 -0.52 3.43
N CYS A 128 -14.08 0.55 3.58
CA CYS A 128 -14.51 1.78 4.22
C CYS A 128 -14.46 2.97 3.27
N HIS A 129 -15.48 3.81 3.33
CA HIS A 129 -15.64 4.98 2.47
C HIS A 129 -15.77 6.26 3.31
N ALA A 130 -15.22 7.36 2.82
CA ALA A 130 -15.45 8.70 3.37
C ALA A 130 -15.79 9.67 2.24
N GLY A 131 -17.00 10.23 2.27
CA GLY A 131 -17.49 11.09 1.19
C GLY A 131 -17.63 10.36 -0.15
N GLY A 132 -17.99 9.07 -0.11
CA GLY A 132 -18.14 8.21 -1.30
C GLY A 132 -16.82 7.62 -1.85
N GLU A 133 -15.67 7.98 -1.29
CA GLU A 133 -14.37 7.55 -1.78
C GLU A 133 -13.86 6.35 -0.98
N ASP A 134 -13.44 5.29 -1.66
CA ASP A 134 -12.84 4.09 -1.07
C ASP A 134 -11.50 4.42 -0.41
N LEU A 135 -11.46 4.38 0.92
CA LEU A 135 -10.25 4.65 1.70
C LEU A 135 -9.19 3.57 1.51
N ASN A 136 -9.59 2.31 1.37
CA ASN A 136 -8.70 1.18 1.19
C ASN A 136 -7.93 1.33 -0.13
N GLY A 137 -8.66 1.53 -1.22
CA GLY A 137 -8.07 1.75 -2.54
C GLY A 137 -7.24 3.01 -2.62
N TRP A 138 -7.67 4.09 -1.95
CA TRP A 138 -6.91 5.34 -1.88
C TRP A 138 -5.56 5.16 -1.17
N MET A 139 -5.51 4.42 -0.07
CA MET A 139 -4.27 4.16 0.66
C MET A 139 -3.25 3.43 -0.23
N VAL A 140 -3.69 2.44 -1.01
CA VAL A 140 -2.81 1.72 -1.94
C VAL A 140 -2.41 2.61 -3.12
N ALA A 141 -3.37 3.34 -3.72
CA ALA A 141 -3.11 4.21 -4.87
C ALA A 141 -2.11 5.35 -4.56
N LYS A 142 -2.08 5.82 -3.30
CA LYS A 142 -1.12 6.82 -2.83
C LYS A 142 0.17 6.22 -2.27
N GLY A 143 0.31 4.90 -2.30
CA GLY A 143 1.48 4.19 -1.80
C GLY A 143 1.66 4.26 -0.28
N TRP A 144 0.59 4.43 0.49
CA TRP A 144 0.62 4.37 1.95
C TRP A 144 0.42 2.96 2.49
N ALA A 145 -0.12 2.06 1.65
CA ALA A 145 -0.30 0.63 1.92
C ALA A 145 0.02 -0.20 0.68
N GLN A 146 0.25 -1.49 0.88
CA GLN A 146 0.34 -2.49 -0.19
C GLN A 146 -0.97 -3.26 -0.33
N ALA A 147 -1.26 -3.78 -1.52
CA ALA A 147 -2.32 -4.76 -1.71
C ALA A 147 -1.93 -6.06 -0.99
N TYR A 148 -2.80 -6.56 -0.10
CA TYR A 148 -2.52 -7.76 0.65
C TYR A 148 -3.01 -9.01 -0.09
N ARG A 149 -2.25 -9.43 -1.07
CA ARG A 149 -2.59 -10.48 -2.06
C ARG A 149 -2.99 -11.83 -1.46
N ARG A 150 -2.62 -12.09 -0.21
CA ARG A 150 -3.02 -13.30 0.49
C ARG A 150 -4.53 -13.36 0.74
N TYR A 151 -5.19 -12.22 0.84
CA TYR A 151 -6.59 -12.11 1.22
C TYR A 151 -7.48 -11.50 0.14
N SER A 152 -6.93 -10.65 -0.75
CA SER A 152 -7.70 -10.03 -1.83
C SER A 152 -6.80 -9.58 -2.97
N LEU A 153 -7.36 -9.55 -4.18
CA LEU A 153 -6.73 -9.00 -5.38
C LEU A 153 -7.32 -7.65 -5.78
N ASP A 154 -8.28 -7.11 -5.02
CA ASP A 154 -9.09 -5.96 -5.39
C ASP A 154 -8.25 -4.70 -5.69
N TYR A 155 -7.12 -4.52 -4.99
CA TYR A 155 -6.30 -3.32 -5.07
C TYR A 155 -4.99 -3.48 -5.86
N LEU A 156 -4.83 -4.57 -6.64
CA LEU A 156 -3.62 -4.79 -7.44
C LEU A 156 -3.39 -3.71 -8.51
N LYS A 157 -4.46 -3.21 -9.11
CA LYS A 157 -4.35 -2.15 -10.12
C LYS A 157 -3.79 -0.86 -9.50
N GLN A 158 -4.29 -0.50 -8.32
CA GLN A 158 -3.83 0.66 -7.56
C GLN A 158 -2.37 0.51 -7.14
N GLU A 159 -1.98 -0.66 -6.62
CA GLU A 159 -0.59 -0.96 -6.26
C GLU A 159 0.36 -0.85 -7.45
N ASN A 160 0.00 -1.46 -8.58
CA ASN A 160 0.82 -1.41 -9.79
C ASN A 160 1.00 0.04 -10.27
N THR A 161 -0.04 0.86 -10.21
CA THR A 161 0.05 2.28 -10.56
C THR A 161 0.95 3.03 -9.59
N ALA A 162 0.75 2.87 -8.27
CA ALA A 162 1.55 3.51 -7.24
C ALA A 162 3.05 3.15 -7.35
N SER A 163 3.35 1.87 -7.58
CA SER A 163 4.70 1.36 -7.74
C SER A 163 5.40 1.94 -8.98
N ARG A 164 4.72 1.95 -10.14
CA ARG A 164 5.25 2.53 -11.38
C ARG A 164 5.49 4.04 -11.25
N SER A 165 4.57 4.75 -10.60
CA SER A 165 4.65 6.20 -10.37
C SER A 165 5.57 6.56 -9.20
N LYS A 166 6.14 5.58 -8.50
CA LYS A 166 7.04 5.76 -7.34
C LYS A 166 6.46 6.72 -6.30
N VAL A 167 5.21 6.52 -5.89
CA VAL A 167 4.56 7.35 -4.86
C VAL A 167 4.59 6.67 -3.49
N GLY A 168 4.52 7.46 -2.43
CA GLY A 168 4.51 6.96 -1.04
C GLY A 168 5.74 6.12 -0.71
N ILE A 169 5.56 4.91 -0.19
CA ILE A 169 6.65 3.99 0.17
C ILE A 169 7.46 3.52 -1.05
N TRP A 170 6.90 3.60 -2.26
CA TRP A 170 7.57 3.20 -3.50
C TRP A 170 8.66 4.18 -3.96
N GLN A 171 8.83 5.31 -3.27
CA GLN A 171 9.91 6.29 -3.53
C GLN A 171 11.27 5.83 -2.99
N GLY A 172 11.34 4.70 -2.32
CA GLY A 172 12.58 4.20 -1.75
C GLY A 172 12.52 2.74 -1.37
N GLU A 173 13.28 2.37 -0.36
CA GLU A 173 13.36 0.99 0.12
C GLU A 173 12.49 0.82 1.35
N PHE A 174 11.72 -0.24 1.37
CA PHE A 174 10.92 -0.63 2.51
C PHE A 174 10.87 -2.16 2.63
N VAL A 175 10.52 -2.64 3.80
CA VAL A 175 10.17 -4.04 4.04
C VAL A 175 8.66 -4.15 3.94
N ALA A 176 8.14 -5.18 3.29
CA ALA A 176 6.69 -5.40 3.27
C ALA A 176 6.16 -5.55 4.72
N PRO A 177 4.98 -4.98 5.06
CA PRO A 177 4.48 -5.00 6.44
C PRO A 177 4.39 -6.40 7.04
N TRP A 178 3.95 -7.39 6.26
CA TRP A 178 3.91 -8.79 6.71
C TRP A 178 5.28 -9.39 6.99
N ASP A 179 6.33 -8.96 6.29
CA ASP A 179 7.70 -9.38 6.51
C ASP A 179 8.32 -8.66 7.72
N TRP A 180 7.97 -7.37 7.91
CA TRP A 180 8.35 -6.61 9.11
C TRP A 180 7.83 -7.29 10.38
N ARG A 181 6.57 -7.74 10.40
CA ARG A 181 5.99 -8.50 11.51
C ARG A 181 6.72 -9.83 11.78
N ARG A 182 7.37 -10.41 10.76
CA ARG A 182 8.22 -11.61 10.87
C ARG A 182 9.66 -11.29 11.27
N GLY A 183 9.96 -10.04 11.62
CA GLY A 183 11.29 -9.62 12.05
C GLY A 183 12.24 -9.16 10.95
N LYS A 184 11.85 -9.16 9.66
CA LYS A 184 12.67 -8.57 8.61
C LYS A 184 12.85 -7.07 8.84
N ARG A 185 14.02 -6.57 8.52
CA ARG A 185 14.38 -5.15 8.59
C ARG A 185 15.10 -4.75 7.32
N LEU A 186 15.05 -3.45 6.98
CA LEU A 186 15.95 -2.93 5.94
C LEU A 186 17.38 -3.18 6.37
N GLU A 187 18.13 -3.81 5.49
CA GLU A 187 19.58 -3.86 5.68
C GLU A 187 20.10 -2.41 5.61
N PRO A 188 20.92 -1.99 6.60
CA PRO A 188 21.60 -0.72 6.45
C PRO A 188 22.34 -0.74 5.12
N LYS A 189 22.07 0.22 4.22
CA LYS A 189 22.90 0.35 3.03
C LYS A 189 24.35 0.44 3.53
N GLN A 190 25.15 -0.54 3.16
CA GLN A 190 26.59 -0.35 3.27
C GLN A 190 26.88 0.85 2.36
N THR A 191 27.20 1.99 2.95
CA THR A 191 27.66 3.11 2.18
C THR A 191 28.77 2.60 1.28
N GLN A 192 28.52 2.62 -0.03
CA GLN A 192 29.52 2.20 -0.99
C GLN A 192 30.78 2.98 -0.66
N GLN A 193 31.82 2.24 -0.47
CA GLN A 193 33.13 2.75 -0.17
C GLN A 193 33.50 3.84 -1.20
N PRO A 194 33.81 5.05 -0.76
CA PRO A 194 34.35 6.04 -1.68
C PRO A 194 35.75 5.57 -2.10
N GLY A 195 35.94 5.17 -3.34
CA GLY A 195 37.24 4.78 -3.85
C GLY A 195 37.72 3.39 -3.42
N THR A 196 39.02 3.20 -3.30
CA THR A 196 39.73 1.93 -3.05
C THR A 196 39.93 1.58 -1.58
N CYS A 197 39.31 2.30 -0.63
CA CYS A 197 39.51 2.07 0.81
C CYS A 197 38.79 0.81 1.27
N LEU A 198 39.53 -0.24 1.65
CA LEU A 198 39.00 -1.57 1.94
C LEU A 198 38.95 -1.89 3.44
N ILE A 199 39.51 -1.09 4.32
CA ILE A 199 39.61 -1.35 5.74
C ILE A 199 38.38 -0.80 6.45
N LYS A 200 37.63 -1.67 7.15
CA LYS A 200 36.40 -1.34 7.85
C LYS A 200 36.67 -0.95 9.30
N GLY A 201 36.33 0.26 9.70
CA GLY A 201 36.44 0.72 11.11
C GLY A 201 35.04 0.77 11.76
N ASN A 202 34.77 -0.13 12.70
CA ASN A 202 33.52 -0.17 13.46
C ASN A 202 33.74 0.08 14.96
N ILE A 203 32.72 0.59 15.63
CA ILE A 203 32.71 0.83 17.08
C ILE A 203 31.86 -0.26 17.74
N ASN A 204 32.49 -1.07 18.60
CA ASN A 204 31.82 -2.14 19.30
C ASN A 204 30.84 -1.61 20.38
N ARG A 205 30.09 -2.52 21.02
CA ARG A 205 29.14 -2.17 22.09
C ARG A 205 29.78 -1.50 23.32
N ARG A 206 31.10 -1.65 23.51
CA ARG A 206 31.86 -1.04 24.61
C ARG A 206 32.51 0.29 24.21
N GLY A 207 32.17 0.83 23.03
CA GLY A 207 32.75 2.08 22.50
C GLY A 207 34.16 1.94 21.91
N SER A 208 34.74 0.72 21.85
CA SER A 208 36.09 0.52 21.31
C SER A 208 36.08 0.62 19.79
N ARG A 209 37.00 1.41 19.24
CA ARG A 209 37.22 1.59 17.79
C ARG A 209 38.13 0.46 17.30
N ILE A 210 37.60 -0.37 16.40
CA ILE A 210 38.26 -1.57 15.88
C ILE A 210 38.24 -1.52 14.36
N TYR A 211 39.40 -1.72 13.69
CA TYR A 211 39.42 -1.88 12.25
C TYR A 211 39.61 -3.33 11.83
N HIS A 212 39.07 -3.68 10.68
CA HIS A 212 39.09 -5.01 10.06
C HIS A 212 39.63 -4.90 8.63
N VAL A 213 40.66 -5.70 8.35
CA VAL A 213 41.22 -5.82 7.00
C VAL A 213 40.45 -6.89 6.17
N PRO A 214 40.48 -6.85 4.82
CA PRO A 214 39.74 -7.79 3.98
C PRO A 214 39.99 -9.28 4.29
N SER A 215 41.21 -9.63 4.71
CA SER A 215 41.59 -10.99 5.10
C SER A 215 41.18 -11.39 6.52
N GLY A 216 40.62 -10.47 7.29
CA GLY A 216 40.25 -10.69 8.70
C GLY A 216 39.00 -11.57 8.85
N GLN A 217 38.98 -12.46 9.85
CA GLN A 217 37.91 -13.41 10.13
C GLN A 217 36.52 -12.75 10.23
N TYR A 218 36.45 -11.53 10.74
CA TYR A 218 35.18 -10.82 10.96
C TYR A 218 34.87 -9.77 9.87
N TYR A 219 35.73 -9.65 8.86
CA TYR A 219 35.59 -8.61 7.84
C TYR A 219 34.25 -8.66 7.10
N SER A 220 33.83 -9.83 6.63
CA SER A 220 32.57 -10.01 5.91
C SER A 220 31.35 -9.69 6.78
N ARG A 221 31.43 -9.97 8.08
CA ARG A 221 30.34 -9.71 9.04
C ARG A 221 30.30 -8.27 9.52
N THR A 222 31.43 -7.53 9.43
CA THR A 222 31.51 -6.14 9.88
C THR A 222 30.81 -5.24 8.88
N LYS A 223 29.80 -4.53 9.35
CA LYS A 223 29.07 -3.50 8.60
C LYS A 223 29.44 -2.15 9.16
N ILE A 224 29.62 -1.13 8.30
CA ILE A 224 29.98 0.23 8.69
C ILE A 224 28.71 1.08 8.78
N ASN A 225 28.52 1.71 9.95
CA ASN A 225 27.44 2.66 10.20
C ASN A 225 28.03 4.06 10.43
N GLN A 226 28.05 4.88 9.39
CA GLN A 226 28.60 6.23 9.46
C GLN A 226 27.89 7.14 10.47
N SER A 227 26.62 6.91 10.78
CA SER A 227 25.91 7.68 11.79
C SER A 227 26.46 7.47 13.22
N LYS A 228 27.23 6.39 13.44
CA LYS A 228 27.96 6.09 14.67
C LYS A 228 29.42 6.50 14.62
N SER A 229 29.80 7.34 13.68
CA SER A 229 31.22 7.70 13.42
C SER A 229 32.09 6.53 12.99
N GLU A 230 31.49 5.44 12.51
CA GLU A 230 32.20 4.34 11.87
C GLU A 230 32.55 4.74 10.44
N ARG A 231 33.72 4.30 9.93
CA ARG A 231 34.22 4.72 8.62
C ARG A 231 35.14 3.70 7.96
N TRP A 232 35.42 3.92 6.70
CA TRP A 232 36.40 3.18 5.94
C TRP A 232 37.76 3.88 6.02
N PHE A 233 38.82 3.08 5.91
CA PHE A 233 40.21 3.55 5.84
C PHE A 233 40.87 2.96 4.60
N CYS A 234 41.76 3.74 3.99
CA CYS A 234 42.48 3.31 2.81
C CYS A 234 43.77 2.56 3.15
N SER A 235 44.31 2.75 4.37
CA SER A 235 45.45 1.99 4.90
C SER A 235 45.30 1.69 6.38
N GLU A 236 46.10 0.74 6.89
CA GLU A 236 46.12 0.40 8.30
C GLU A 236 46.76 1.56 9.11
N GLU A 237 47.76 2.25 8.54
CA GLU A 237 48.40 3.40 9.14
C GLU A 237 47.40 4.53 9.38
N GLU A 238 46.50 4.79 8.39
CA GLU A 238 45.43 5.77 8.53
C GLU A 238 44.50 5.39 9.69
N ALA A 239 44.12 4.11 9.78
CA ALA A 239 43.25 3.64 10.86
C ALA A 239 43.90 3.80 12.23
N VAL A 240 45.20 3.45 12.38
CA VAL A 240 45.97 3.57 13.61
C VAL A 240 46.14 5.05 14.00
N ALA A 241 46.50 5.91 13.04
CA ALA A 241 46.65 7.36 13.26
C ALA A 241 45.35 8.00 13.75
N ALA A 242 44.21 7.46 13.31
CA ALA A 242 42.87 7.89 13.74
C ALA A 242 42.43 7.28 15.11
N GLY A 243 43.31 6.54 15.80
CA GLY A 243 43.05 5.95 17.11
C GLY A 243 42.22 4.65 17.06
N TRP A 244 42.28 3.92 15.92
CA TRP A 244 41.65 2.62 15.79
C TRP A 244 42.65 1.49 15.99
N ARG A 245 42.25 0.43 16.63
CA ARG A 245 43.09 -0.76 16.81
C ARG A 245 42.65 -1.90 15.89
N ARG A 246 43.59 -2.71 15.46
CA ARG A 246 43.30 -3.89 14.63
C ARG A 246 42.42 -4.89 15.39
N SER A 247 41.54 -5.54 14.67
CA SER A 247 40.82 -6.71 15.18
C SER A 247 41.81 -7.81 15.53
N LYS A 248 41.60 -8.46 16.69
CA LYS A 248 42.52 -9.51 17.18
C LYS A 248 42.49 -10.80 16.34
N ARG A 249 41.51 -10.96 15.48
CA ARG A 249 41.32 -12.09 14.55
C ARG A 249 40.56 -11.64 13.30
#